data_d40469ba44fbbc1d89154097bef681e8
#
_entry.id   d40469ba44fbbc1d89154097bef681e8
#
_cell.length_a   1.000
_cell.length_b   1.000
_cell.length_c   1.000
_cell.angle_alpha   90.00
_cell.angle_beta   90.00
_cell.angle_gamma   90.00
#
_symmetry.space_group_name_H-M   'P 1'
#
loop_
_entity.id
_entity.type
_entity.pdbx_description
1 polymer ?
#
loop_
_entity_poly.entity_id
_entity_poly.type
_entity_poly.pdbx_seq_one_letter_code
_entity_poly.pdbx_strand_id
1 'polypeptide(L)'
;MIDVYIATLPKQENATPLLCAERQAEIDGISNERVRREKYYVWRLLEYAIKNSLGADASRLCLKKGENGKWSCDGFEFSISHSGDVLAVALSFMSIGIDVERIRVKNSERMANYILTQDELWDYASLCEQEREEWLIRKWCQKEAIFKLQNKDSFAPSKIAVADFFTCDREVLTNDEKYILALAAENEDDIKIFEIFENIDVF
;
A
#
# COMPACT_ATOMS: atom_id res chain seq x y z
N MET A 1 16.54 -2.66 7.05
CA MET A 1 15.97 -3.74 6.22
C MET A 1 14.47 -3.55 6.18
N ILE A 2 13.90 -3.60 5.00
CA ILE A 2 12.48 -3.44 4.73
C ILE A 2 11.98 -4.73 4.06
N ASP A 3 10.96 -5.35 4.63
CA ASP A 3 10.32 -6.54 4.07
C ASP A 3 8.97 -6.15 3.44
N VAL A 4 8.82 -6.40 2.14
CA VAL A 4 7.61 -6.10 1.37
C VAL A 4 6.94 -7.41 0.95
N TYR A 5 5.67 -7.55 1.28
CA TYR A 5 4.84 -8.69 0.91
C TYR A 5 3.78 -8.25 -0.09
N ILE A 6 3.68 -8.99 -1.20
CA ILE A 6 2.70 -8.74 -2.26
C ILE A 6 1.89 -10.02 -2.46
N ALA A 7 0.58 -9.92 -2.45
CA ALA A 7 -0.32 -11.05 -2.69
C ALA A 7 -1.48 -10.65 -3.59
N THR A 8 -2.16 -11.65 -4.14
CA THR A 8 -3.44 -11.45 -4.84
C THR A 8 -4.61 -11.71 -3.90
N LEU A 9 -5.70 -10.99 -4.11
CA LEU A 9 -6.94 -11.19 -3.38
C LEU A 9 -7.48 -12.60 -3.67
N PRO A 10 -7.68 -13.44 -2.65
CA PRO A 10 -8.19 -14.80 -2.84
C PRO A 10 -9.55 -14.83 -3.53
N LYS A 11 -9.75 -15.82 -4.41
CA LYS A 11 -11.06 -16.02 -5.06
C LYS A 11 -12.09 -16.64 -4.10
N GLN A 12 -11.63 -17.47 -3.17
CA GLN A 12 -12.48 -18.10 -2.15
C GLN A 12 -12.40 -17.34 -0.83
N GLU A 13 -13.49 -17.28 -0.10
CA GLU A 13 -13.51 -16.67 1.22
C GLU A 13 -12.93 -17.62 2.27
N ASN A 14 -12.06 -17.11 3.10
CA ASN A 14 -11.61 -17.76 4.31
C ASN A 14 -12.37 -17.17 5.50
N ALA A 15 -12.95 -18.03 6.34
CA ALA A 15 -13.74 -17.63 7.49
C ALA A 15 -12.91 -17.52 8.79
N THR A 16 -11.59 -17.66 8.73
CA THR A 16 -10.74 -17.59 9.92
C THR A 16 -10.76 -16.17 10.49
N PRO A 17 -11.15 -15.95 11.75
CA PRO A 17 -11.14 -14.62 12.35
C PRO A 17 -9.73 -14.01 12.37
N LEU A 18 -9.65 -12.68 12.27
CA LEU A 18 -8.41 -11.94 12.47
C LEU A 18 -7.94 -12.07 13.93
N LEU A 19 -6.63 -12.03 14.13
CA LEU A 19 -6.02 -12.08 15.47
C LEU A 19 -6.31 -10.79 16.27
N CYS A 20 -6.49 -9.65 15.58
CA CYS A 20 -6.91 -8.39 16.18
C CYS A 20 -8.44 -8.27 16.17
N ALA A 21 -9.08 -8.48 17.33
CA ALA A 21 -10.54 -8.46 17.47
C ALA A 21 -11.16 -7.08 17.15
N GLU A 22 -10.47 -5.98 17.49
CA GLU A 22 -10.93 -4.62 17.18
C GLU A 22 -10.99 -4.40 15.68
N ARG A 23 -9.95 -4.86 14.95
CA ARG A 23 -9.92 -4.78 13.49
C ARG A 23 -10.98 -5.67 12.84
N GLN A 24 -11.20 -6.86 13.39
CA GLN A 24 -12.27 -7.75 12.92
C GLN A 24 -13.63 -7.05 13.02
N ALA A 25 -13.96 -6.48 14.18
CA ALA A 25 -15.23 -5.78 14.39
C ALA A 25 -15.41 -4.59 13.43
N GLU A 26 -14.34 -3.84 13.16
CA GLU A 26 -14.36 -2.74 12.19
C GLU A 26 -14.67 -3.23 10.77
N ILE A 27 -14.05 -4.34 10.37
CA ILE A 27 -14.26 -4.95 9.04
C ILE A 27 -15.66 -5.53 8.90
N ASP A 28 -16.17 -6.20 9.94
CA ASP A 28 -17.51 -6.78 9.95
C ASP A 28 -18.60 -5.72 9.79
N GLY A 29 -18.34 -4.49 10.25
CA GLY A 29 -19.21 -3.33 10.06
C GLY A 29 -19.28 -2.79 8.63
N ILE A 30 -18.45 -3.27 7.70
CA ILE A 30 -18.43 -2.79 6.31
C ILE A 30 -19.50 -3.49 5.48
N SER A 31 -20.47 -2.72 4.98
CA SER A 31 -21.57 -3.23 4.17
C SER A 31 -21.16 -3.64 2.75
N ASN A 32 -20.15 -2.99 2.15
CA ASN A 32 -19.65 -3.34 0.83
C ASN A 32 -18.77 -4.59 0.93
N GLU A 33 -19.25 -5.71 0.39
CA GLU A 33 -18.57 -7.00 0.44
C GLU A 33 -17.16 -6.97 -0.16
N ARG A 34 -16.97 -6.32 -1.31
CA ARG A 34 -15.66 -6.21 -1.95
C ARG A 34 -14.67 -5.44 -1.06
N VAL A 35 -15.07 -4.29 -0.54
CA VAL A 35 -14.23 -3.48 0.37
C VAL A 35 -13.94 -4.24 1.65
N ARG A 36 -14.92 -4.97 2.19
CA ARG A 36 -14.73 -5.83 3.36
C ARG A 36 -13.69 -6.90 3.11
N ARG A 37 -13.76 -7.60 1.96
CA ARG A 37 -12.77 -8.62 1.56
C ARG A 37 -11.38 -8.03 1.39
N GLU A 38 -11.22 -6.94 0.66
CA GLU A 38 -9.93 -6.28 0.46
C GLU A 38 -9.28 -5.92 1.80
N LYS A 39 -10.05 -5.31 2.72
CA LYS A 39 -9.55 -4.94 4.06
C LYS A 39 -9.26 -6.14 4.96
N TYR A 40 -10.03 -7.21 4.86
CA TYR A 40 -9.77 -8.44 5.59
C TYR A 40 -8.48 -9.11 5.11
N TYR A 41 -8.32 -9.31 3.81
CA TYR A 41 -7.17 -10.06 3.28
C TYR A 41 -5.87 -9.27 3.33
N VAL A 42 -5.87 -7.93 3.20
CA VAL A 42 -4.64 -7.16 3.43
C VAL A 42 -4.21 -7.23 4.89
N TRP A 43 -5.14 -7.36 5.82
CA TRP A 43 -4.82 -7.55 7.23
C TRP A 43 -4.30 -8.97 7.51
N ARG A 44 -4.88 -9.99 6.89
CA ARG A 44 -4.32 -11.36 6.94
C ARG A 44 -2.89 -11.40 6.40
N LEU A 45 -2.62 -10.69 5.31
CA LEU A 45 -1.27 -10.55 4.77
C LEU A 45 -0.33 -9.88 5.79
N LEU A 46 -0.79 -8.88 6.54
CA LEU A 46 -0.03 -8.27 7.62
C LEU A 46 0.30 -9.27 8.73
N GLU A 47 -0.67 -10.06 9.19
CA GLU A 47 -0.44 -11.09 10.21
C GLU A 47 0.57 -12.13 9.74
N TYR A 48 0.48 -12.55 8.49
CA TYR A 48 1.45 -13.44 7.85
C TYR A 48 2.85 -12.81 7.78
N ALA A 49 2.96 -11.58 7.33
CA ALA A 49 4.21 -10.84 7.21
C ALA A 49 4.91 -10.69 8.58
N ILE A 50 4.16 -10.32 9.62
CA ILE A 50 4.67 -10.22 11.00
C ILE A 50 5.26 -11.56 11.46
N LYS A 51 4.54 -12.65 11.26
CA LYS A 51 5.01 -13.98 11.64
C LYS A 51 6.29 -14.37 10.91
N ASN A 52 6.40 -14.11 9.62
CA ASN A 52 7.53 -14.57 8.80
C ASN A 52 8.77 -13.67 8.92
N SER A 53 8.60 -12.34 8.99
CA SER A 53 9.72 -11.42 9.12
C SER A 53 10.23 -11.27 10.54
N LEU A 54 9.31 -11.23 11.51
CA LEU A 54 9.68 -10.93 12.91
C LEU A 54 9.66 -12.18 13.81
N GLY A 55 9.18 -13.32 13.33
CA GLY A 55 8.96 -14.51 14.15
C GLY A 55 7.95 -14.28 15.29
N ALA A 56 7.19 -13.18 15.22
CA ALA A 56 6.27 -12.77 16.26
C ALA A 56 4.86 -13.35 16.01
N ASP A 57 4.18 -13.65 17.11
CA ASP A 57 2.77 -13.99 17.07
C ASP A 57 1.93 -12.71 17.13
N ALA A 58 1.26 -12.38 16.02
CA ALA A 58 0.46 -11.17 15.91
C ALA A 58 -0.65 -11.07 16.98
N SER A 59 -1.11 -12.22 17.53
CA SER A 59 -2.09 -12.23 18.62
C SER A 59 -1.56 -11.64 19.93
N ARG A 60 -0.24 -11.56 20.08
CA ARG A 60 0.44 -11.03 21.27
C ARG A 60 0.87 -9.57 21.11
N LEU A 61 0.65 -9.00 19.94
CA LEU A 61 1.03 -7.62 19.64
C LEU A 61 -0.08 -6.67 20.04
N CYS A 62 0.30 -5.52 20.57
CA CYS A 62 -0.62 -4.43 20.87
C CYS A 62 -0.78 -3.55 19.62
N LEU A 63 -1.67 -3.96 18.71
CA LEU A 63 -2.05 -3.15 17.56
C LEU A 63 -3.03 -2.08 17.99
N LYS A 64 -2.74 -0.82 17.72
CA LYS A 64 -3.52 0.35 18.14
C LYS A 64 -3.92 1.18 16.91
N LYS A 65 -5.14 1.69 16.92
CA LYS A 65 -5.60 2.64 15.92
C LYS A 65 -5.40 4.06 16.42
N GLY A 66 -4.63 4.86 15.69
CA GLY A 66 -4.47 6.29 15.99
C GLY A 66 -5.71 7.13 15.66
N GLU A 67 -5.74 8.35 16.14
CA GLU A 67 -6.85 9.30 15.90
C GLU A 67 -7.05 9.59 14.40
N ASN A 68 -5.98 9.59 13.61
CA ASN A 68 -6.00 9.72 12.15
C ASN A 68 -6.43 8.44 11.40
N GLY A 69 -6.78 7.38 12.14
CA GLY A 69 -7.23 6.10 11.58
C GLY A 69 -6.11 5.15 11.16
N LYS A 70 -4.82 5.55 11.27
CA LYS A 70 -3.68 4.69 11.00
C LYS A 70 -3.48 3.70 12.15
N TRP A 71 -3.28 2.45 11.80
CA TRP A 71 -2.90 1.41 12.75
C TRP A 71 -1.38 1.40 12.96
N SER A 72 -0.96 1.15 14.18
CA SER A 72 0.45 1.08 14.60
C SER A 72 0.69 -0.06 15.58
N CYS A 73 1.94 -0.41 15.79
CA CYS A 73 2.40 -1.40 16.77
C CYS A 73 3.66 -0.91 17.46
N ASP A 74 3.80 -1.22 18.74
CA ASP A 74 5.04 -0.92 19.45
C ASP A 74 6.16 -1.88 18.98
N GLY A 75 7.32 -1.33 18.60
CA GLY A 75 8.53 -2.09 18.26
C GLY A 75 8.83 -2.27 16.77
N PHE A 76 7.88 -2.02 15.88
CA PHE A 76 8.10 -1.97 14.43
C PHE A 76 7.05 -1.11 13.74
N GLU A 77 7.37 -0.66 12.54
CA GLU A 77 6.47 0.08 11.66
C GLU A 77 5.92 -0.82 10.57
N PHE A 78 4.69 -0.55 10.15
CA PHE A 78 4.10 -1.20 8.99
C PHE A 78 3.23 -0.24 8.19
N SER A 79 3.11 -0.55 6.92
CA SER A 79 2.19 0.13 6.01
C SER A 79 1.48 -0.89 5.15
N ILE A 80 0.21 -0.66 4.85
CA ILE A 80 -0.63 -1.54 4.05
C ILE A 80 -1.29 -0.79 2.92
N SER A 81 -1.48 -1.45 1.79
CA SER A 81 -2.26 -0.94 0.65
C SER A 81 -2.94 -2.07 -0.10
N HIS A 82 -3.97 -1.74 -0.84
CA HIS A 82 -4.65 -2.64 -1.76
C HIS A 82 -5.29 -1.87 -2.91
N SER A 83 -5.23 -2.44 -4.10
CA SER A 83 -5.94 -1.90 -5.28
C SER A 83 -6.34 -3.06 -6.18
N GLY A 84 -7.60 -3.10 -6.61
CA GLY A 84 -8.10 -4.21 -7.41
C GLY A 84 -7.90 -5.55 -6.70
N ASP A 85 -7.12 -6.43 -7.33
CA ASP A 85 -6.83 -7.75 -6.79
C ASP A 85 -5.45 -7.84 -6.11
N VAL A 86 -4.71 -6.73 -6.01
CA VAL A 86 -3.37 -6.71 -5.39
C VAL A 86 -3.44 -6.18 -3.97
N LEU A 87 -2.77 -6.91 -3.07
CA LEU A 87 -2.58 -6.57 -1.66
C LEU A 87 -1.10 -6.34 -1.42
N ALA A 88 -0.74 -5.33 -0.64
CA ALA A 88 0.64 -5.02 -0.31
C ALA A 88 0.81 -4.65 1.17
N VAL A 89 1.88 -5.17 1.77
CA VAL A 89 2.29 -4.89 3.15
C VAL A 89 3.79 -4.61 3.15
N ALA A 90 4.20 -3.59 3.88
CA ALA A 90 5.61 -3.33 4.18
C ALA A 90 5.84 -3.35 5.69
N LEU A 91 6.94 -3.97 6.13
CA LEU A 91 7.42 -4.00 7.51
C LEU A 91 8.82 -3.39 7.60
N SER A 92 9.06 -2.59 8.65
CA SER A 92 10.36 -1.97 8.91
C SER A 92 10.51 -1.63 10.38
N PHE A 93 11.74 -1.37 10.84
CA PHE A 93 12.01 -0.75 12.14
C PHE A 93 12.07 0.78 12.07
N MET A 94 11.96 1.35 10.87
CA MET A 94 11.93 2.78 10.58
C MET A 94 10.59 3.12 9.94
N SER A 95 10.21 4.40 9.98
CA SER A 95 8.98 4.86 9.33
C SER A 95 8.92 4.47 7.87
N ILE A 96 7.76 3.99 7.43
CA ILE A 96 7.57 3.44 6.10
C ILE A 96 6.16 3.72 5.57
N GLY A 97 6.07 3.87 4.26
CA GLY A 97 4.80 3.94 3.55
C GLY A 97 4.81 3.06 2.31
N ILE A 98 3.74 2.34 2.05
CA ILE A 98 3.55 1.56 0.84
C ILE A 98 2.22 1.92 0.19
N ASP A 99 2.23 1.99 -1.12
CA ASP A 99 1.00 2.10 -1.89
C ASP A 99 1.04 1.19 -3.12
N VAL A 100 -0.12 0.74 -3.57
CA VAL A 100 -0.30 0.00 -4.80
C VAL A 100 -1.53 0.49 -5.52
N GLU A 101 -1.38 0.77 -6.82
CA GLU A 101 -2.49 1.24 -7.65
C GLU A 101 -2.52 0.55 -9.00
N ARG A 102 -3.74 0.21 -9.42
CA ARG A 102 -3.97 -0.31 -10.76
C ARG A 102 -3.82 0.79 -11.79
N ILE A 103 -3.12 0.49 -12.89
CA ILE A 103 -3.00 1.44 -14.00
C ILE A 103 -4.37 1.55 -14.68
N ARG A 104 -5.13 2.57 -14.32
CA ARG A 104 -6.43 2.89 -14.88
C ARG A 104 -6.83 4.34 -14.56
N VAL A 105 -6.78 5.20 -15.54
CA VAL A 105 -7.16 6.61 -15.41
C VAL A 105 -8.34 6.94 -16.31
N LYS A 106 -9.40 7.50 -15.76
CA LYS A 106 -10.57 7.92 -16.52
C LYS A 106 -10.48 9.36 -17.05
N ASN A 107 -9.71 10.22 -16.36
CA ASN A 107 -9.55 11.62 -16.71
C ASN A 107 -8.17 12.08 -16.27
N SER A 108 -7.18 11.82 -17.11
CA SER A 108 -5.78 12.04 -16.81
C SER A 108 -5.43 13.51 -16.55
N GLU A 109 -6.02 14.46 -17.29
CA GLU A 109 -5.73 15.90 -17.12
C GLU A 109 -6.23 16.41 -15.76
N ARG A 110 -7.46 16.04 -15.36
CA ARG A 110 -8.00 16.43 -14.06
C ARG A 110 -7.19 15.86 -12.93
N MET A 111 -6.80 14.59 -13.06
CA MET A 111 -5.97 13.90 -12.06
C MET A 111 -4.58 14.55 -12.00
N ALA A 112 -3.94 14.85 -13.13
CA ALA A 112 -2.65 15.52 -13.18
C ALA A 112 -2.67 16.85 -12.43
N ASN A 113 -3.65 17.71 -12.71
CA ASN A 113 -3.80 19.01 -12.03
C ASN A 113 -4.05 18.87 -10.51
N TYR A 114 -4.63 17.78 -10.05
CA TYR A 114 -4.87 17.53 -8.64
C TYR A 114 -3.63 17.02 -7.90
N ILE A 115 -2.83 16.14 -8.53
CA ILE A 115 -1.76 15.42 -7.84
C ILE A 115 -0.36 15.97 -8.10
N LEU A 116 -0.10 16.60 -9.25
CA LEU A 116 1.24 17.00 -9.65
C LEU A 116 1.64 18.36 -9.08
N THR A 117 2.90 18.49 -8.71
CA THR A 117 3.53 19.81 -8.47
C THR A 117 3.66 20.57 -9.79
N GLN A 118 4.02 21.85 -9.74
CA GLN A 118 4.22 22.63 -10.95
C GLN A 118 5.32 22.06 -11.86
N ASP A 119 6.41 21.60 -11.28
CA ASP A 119 7.53 21.01 -12.03
C ASP A 119 7.12 19.67 -12.67
N GLU A 120 6.41 18.81 -11.92
CA GLU A 120 5.89 17.56 -12.44
C GLU A 120 4.82 17.74 -13.54
N LEU A 121 4.09 18.85 -13.55
CA LEU A 121 3.18 19.19 -14.66
C LEU A 121 3.95 19.51 -15.96
N TRP A 122 5.14 20.14 -15.86
CA TRP A 122 6.01 20.33 -17.03
C TRP A 122 6.52 19.00 -17.58
N ASP A 123 6.97 18.10 -16.69
CA ASP A 123 7.40 16.76 -17.09
C ASP A 123 6.24 15.99 -17.77
N TYR A 124 5.08 15.98 -17.14
CA TYR A 124 3.87 15.32 -17.66
C TYR A 124 3.46 15.85 -19.04
N ALA A 125 3.55 17.16 -19.28
CA ALA A 125 3.20 17.76 -20.57
C ALA A 125 4.17 17.34 -21.69
N SER A 126 5.42 16.99 -21.35
CA SER A 126 6.45 16.54 -22.31
C SER A 126 6.29 15.07 -22.74
N LEU A 127 5.50 14.27 -21.98
CA LEU A 127 5.31 12.85 -22.26
C LEU A 127 4.38 12.63 -23.48
N CYS A 128 4.62 11.55 -24.21
CA CYS A 128 3.66 11.09 -25.19
C CYS A 128 2.38 10.56 -24.53
N GLU A 129 1.27 10.52 -25.26
CA GLU A 129 -0.05 10.17 -24.71
C GLU A 129 -0.05 8.75 -24.07
N GLN A 130 0.67 7.82 -24.70
CA GLN A 130 0.74 6.42 -24.25
C GLN A 130 1.47 6.25 -22.89
N GLU A 131 2.39 7.16 -22.56
CA GLU A 131 3.18 7.11 -21.32
C GLU A 131 2.48 7.82 -20.14
N ARG A 132 1.56 8.74 -20.44
CA ARG A 132 0.96 9.64 -19.44
C ARG A 132 0.18 8.91 -18.36
N GLU A 133 -0.57 7.88 -18.72
CA GLU A 133 -1.40 7.15 -17.76
C GLU A 133 -0.56 6.45 -16.70
N GLU A 134 0.42 5.66 -17.13
CA GLU A 134 1.31 4.91 -16.24
C GLU A 134 2.15 5.87 -15.38
N TRP A 135 2.74 6.89 -15.99
CA TRP A 135 3.53 7.88 -15.28
C TRP A 135 2.72 8.61 -14.19
N LEU A 136 1.47 8.96 -14.50
CA LEU A 136 0.57 9.64 -13.57
C LEU A 136 0.20 8.74 -12.38
N ILE A 137 -0.12 7.48 -12.63
CA ILE A 137 -0.38 6.50 -11.57
C ILE A 137 0.87 6.25 -10.73
N ARG A 138 2.05 6.20 -11.34
CA ARG A 138 3.33 6.09 -10.64
C ARG A 138 3.55 7.25 -9.67
N LYS A 139 3.32 8.49 -10.12
CA LYS A 139 3.39 9.69 -9.27
C LYS A 139 2.35 9.68 -8.14
N TRP A 140 1.15 9.26 -8.44
CA TRP A 140 0.09 9.09 -7.44
C TRP A 140 0.52 8.11 -6.36
N CYS A 141 0.93 6.91 -6.75
CA CYS A 141 1.35 5.84 -5.86
C CYS A 141 2.54 6.25 -4.97
N GLN A 142 3.57 6.91 -5.55
CA GLN A 142 4.70 7.46 -4.80
C GLN A 142 4.24 8.47 -3.75
N LYS A 143 3.33 9.39 -4.09
CA LYS A 143 2.84 10.43 -3.16
C LYS A 143 1.95 9.86 -2.05
N GLU A 144 1.13 8.86 -2.35
CA GLU A 144 0.37 8.11 -1.34
C GLU A 144 1.32 7.37 -0.37
N ALA A 145 2.36 6.72 -0.88
CA ALA A 145 3.38 6.08 -0.05
C ALA A 145 4.09 7.10 0.86
N ILE A 146 4.48 8.27 0.33
CA ILE A 146 5.09 9.36 1.12
C ILE A 146 4.11 9.89 2.17
N PHE A 147 2.85 10.06 1.83
CA PHE A 147 1.83 10.48 2.77
C PHE A 147 1.67 9.50 3.94
N LYS A 148 1.65 8.19 3.63
CA LYS A 148 1.61 7.13 4.64
C LYS A 148 2.86 7.11 5.51
N LEU A 149 4.05 7.33 4.92
CA LEU A 149 5.31 7.50 5.64
C LEU A 149 5.26 8.67 6.62
N GLN A 150 4.80 9.83 6.17
CA GLN A 150 4.77 11.06 6.98
C GLN A 150 3.71 11.04 8.09
N ASN A 151 2.73 10.13 8.00
CA ASN A 151 1.62 10.00 8.96
C ASN A 151 0.88 11.33 9.25
N LYS A 152 0.64 12.14 8.22
CA LYS A 152 -0.04 13.43 8.32
C LYS A 152 -1.57 13.26 8.34
N ASP A 153 -2.28 14.27 8.85
CA ASP A 153 -3.74 14.24 8.98
C ASP A 153 -4.46 14.54 7.65
N SER A 154 -3.80 15.24 6.72
CA SER A 154 -4.40 15.63 5.44
C SER A 154 -3.48 15.35 4.26
N PHE A 155 -4.04 14.77 3.21
CA PHE A 155 -3.36 14.49 1.96
C PHE A 155 -3.51 15.63 0.97
N ALA A 156 -2.39 16.26 0.62
CA ALA A 156 -2.30 17.32 -0.38
C ALA A 156 -1.21 16.94 -1.42
N PRO A 157 -1.51 16.06 -2.38
CA PRO A 157 -0.50 15.45 -3.25
C PRO A 157 0.28 16.47 -4.09
N SER A 158 -0.33 17.55 -4.55
CA SER A 158 0.35 18.60 -5.30
C SER A 158 1.39 19.40 -4.49
N LYS A 159 1.44 19.19 -3.16
CA LYS A 159 2.46 19.79 -2.27
C LYS A 159 3.57 18.82 -1.90
N ILE A 160 3.51 17.57 -2.37
CA ILE A 160 4.53 16.54 -2.13
C ILE A 160 5.42 16.49 -3.37
N ALA A 161 6.68 16.95 -3.23
CA ALA A 161 7.71 16.72 -4.23
C ALA A 161 8.33 15.34 -3.99
N VAL A 162 8.16 14.41 -4.93
CA VAL A 162 8.68 13.03 -4.78
C VAL A 162 10.21 13.04 -4.63
N ALA A 163 10.90 13.99 -5.30
CA ALA A 163 12.36 14.10 -5.25
C ALA A 163 12.94 14.40 -3.85
N ASP A 164 12.11 14.86 -2.90
CA ASP A 164 12.54 15.16 -1.53
C ASP A 164 12.57 13.90 -0.63
N PHE A 165 12.20 12.73 -1.15
CA PHE A 165 12.05 11.49 -0.40
C PHE A 165 12.77 10.33 -1.07
N PHE A 166 13.23 9.39 -0.25
CA PHE A 166 13.60 8.09 -0.80
C PHE A 166 12.34 7.33 -1.18
N THR A 167 12.20 7.06 -2.46
CA THR A 167 11.12 6.22 -2.99
C THR A 167 11.67 5.20 -3.96
N CYS A 168 11.13 4.00 -3.93
CA CYS A 168 11.30 3.04 -5.01
C CYS A 168 9.93 2.54 -5.46
N ASP A 169 9.82 2.23 -6.74
CA ASP A 169 8.60 1.69 -7.29
C ASP A 169 8.88 0.58 -8.31
N ARG A 170 7.87 -0.23 -8.55
CA ARG A 170 7.91 -1.31 -9.54
C ARG A 170 6.54 -1.59 -10.13
N GLU A 171 6.54 -2.20 -11.29
CA GLU A 171 5.34 -2.80 -11.86
C GLU A 171 5.05 -4.16 -11.21
N VAL A 172 3.78 -4.42 -10.99
CA VAL A 172 3.23 -5.72 -10.56
C VAL A 172 2.23 -6.16 -11.62
N LEU A 173 2.40 -7.38 -12.12
CA LEU A 173 1.52 -7.97 -13.12
C LEU A 173 0.73 -9.12 -12.49
N THR A 174 -0.58 -9.08 -12.59
CA THR A 174 -1.44 -10.17 -12.15
C THR A 174 -2.77 -10.16 -12.91
N ASN A 175 -3.27 -11.34 -13.28
CA ASN A 175 -4.54 -11.51 -14.01
C ASN A 175 -4.67 -10.59 -15.25
N ASP A 176 -3.59 -10.45 -16.04
CA ASP A 176 -3.50 -9.59 -17.22
C ASP A 176 -3.68 -8.07 -16.92
N GLU A 177 -3.59 -7.67 -15.67
CA GLU A 177 -3.65 -6.28 -15.24
C GLU A 177 -2.31 -5.80 -14.70
N LYS A 178 -2.01 -4.53 -14.97
CA LYS A 178 -0.81 -3.86 -14.49
C LYS A 178 -1.11 -2.97 -13.30
N TYR A 179 -0.22 -3.02 -12.32
CA TYR A 179 -0.24 -2.17 -11.13
C TYR A 179 1.11 -1.50 -10.95
N ILE A 180 1.13 -0.36 -10.30
CA ILE A 180 2.33 0.27 -9.75
C ILE A 180 2.29 0.07 -8.24
N LEU A 181 3.38 -0.45 -7.69
CA LEU A 181 3.63 -0.50 -6.27
C LEU A 181 4.74 0.51 -5.97
N ALA A 182 4.52 1.41 -5.02
CA ALA A 182 5.52 2.36 -4.54
C ALA A 182 5.76 2.19 -3.04
N LEU A 183 7.03 2.29 -2.67
CA LEU A 183 7.51 2.29 -1.30
C LEU A 183 8.18 3.64 -1.02
N ALA A 184 7.91 4.23 0.14
CA ALA A 184 8.61 5.39 0.66
C ALA A 184 9.21 5.06 2.03
N ALA A 185 10.47 5.46 2.26
CA ALA A 185 11.18 5.26 3.51
C ALA A 185 11.98 6.50 3.89
N GLU A 186 12.43 6.59 5.15
CA GLU A 186 13.26 7.70 5.61
C GLU A 186 14.63 7.73 4.93
N ASN A 187 15.18 6.56 4.66
CA ASN A 187 16.49 6.40 4.02
C ASN A 187 16.46 5.19 3.08
N GLU A 188 17.44 5.14 2.20
CA GLU A 188 17.74 3.93 1.42
C GLU A 188 18.12 2.79 2.38
N ASP A 189 17.46 1.65 2.24
CA ASP A 189 17.70 0.45 3.03
C ASP A 189 17.57 -0.79 2.14
N ASP A 190 18.06 -1.92 2.63
CA ASP A 190 17.87 -3.21 1.96
C ASP A 190 16.38 -3.59 1.92
N ILE A 191 15.85 -3.76 0.72
CA ILE A 191 14.45 -4.12 0.48
C ILE A 191 14.39 -5.58 0.04
N LYS A 192 13.62 -6.38 0.76
CA LYS A 192 13.28 -7.75 0.37
C LYS A 192 11.82 -7.82 -0.04
N ILE A 193 11.56 -8.39 -1.20
CA ILE A 193 10.21 -8.53 -1.75
C ILE A 193 9.81 -10.00 -1.79
N PHE A 194 8.67 -10.30 -1.20
CA PHE A 194 8.04 -11.62 -1.14
C PHE A 194 6.73 -11.59 -1.91
N GLU A 195 6.68 -12.30 -3.04
CA GLU A 195 5.48 -12.42 -3.86
C GLU A 195 4.77 -13.74 -3.55
N ILE A 196 3.48 -13.65 -3.18
CA ILE A 196 2.67 -14.78 -2.71
C ILE A 196 1.42 -14.90 -3.62
N PHE A 197 1.64 -15.10 -4.93
CA PHE A 197 0.54 -15.12 -5.90
C PHE A 197 -0.21 -16.45 -5.97
N GLU A 198 0.38 -17.56 -5.56
CA GLU A 198 -0.15 -18.91 -5.75
C GLU A 198 -0.52 -19.67 -4.45
N ASN A 199 -0.13 -19.19 -3.28
CA ASN A 199 -0.29 -19.90 -2.00
C ASN A 199 -1.18 -19.14 -1.00
N ILE A 200 -2.44 -19.00 -1.34
CA ILE A 200 -3.41 -18.25 -0.54
C ILE A 200 -3.97 -19.05 0.64
N ASP A 201 -3.77 -20.35 0.66
CA ASP A 201 -4.12 -21.20 1.82
C ASP A 201 -3.20 -20.97 3.04
N VAL A 202 -2.25 -20.05 2.94
CA VAL A 202 -1.28 -19.70 3.98
C VAL A 202 -1.81 -18.60 4.92
N PHE A 203 -2.91 -17.96 4.62
CA PHE A 203 -3.52 -16.89 5.41
C PHE A 203 -4.64 -17.36 6.33
#